data_94371abf07726e8b13f2a92c76068179
#
_entry.id   94371abf07726e8b13f2a92c76068179
#
_cell.length_a   1.000
_cell.length_b   1.000
_cell.length_c   1.000
_cell.angle_alpha   90.00
_cell.angle_beta   90.00
_cell.angle_gamma   90.00
#
_symmetry.space_group_name_H-M   'P 1'
#
loop_
_entity.id
_entity.type
_entity.pdbx_description
1 polymer ?
#
loop_
_entity_poly.entity_id
_entity_poly.type
_entity_poly.pdbx_seq_one_letter_code
_entity_poly.pdbx_strand_id
1 'polypeptide(L)'
;MLERLVDLEREYLDVEARLGDPDLIADQSRYQEVARRYSELKPIVEAAHQLRQRQGDLEAAKEMLTELDGADREEMRGEVASAEADIERLEAELRVLLLPKDPNDDKDVIVEIRGAEGGEEANLFARDLFEMYQGYAGRMGWKIEVLGSDPSDMGGFNEVTFVLRGDGAWPRMKHEGGVHRVQRVPV
;
A
#
# COMPACT_ATOMS: atom_id res chain seq x y z
N MET A 1 -16.95 -11.30 8.46
CA MET A 1 -15.63 -11.50 7.84
C MET A 1 -15.63 -12.76 6.96
N LEU A 2 -15.95 -13.93 7.48
CA LEU A 2 -15.91 -15.22 6.76
C LEU A 2 -16.76 -15.25 5.48
N GLU A 3 -18.01 -14.78 5.51
CA GLU A 3 -18.88 -14.76 4.32
C GLU A 3 -18.26 -13.91 3.21
N ARG A 4 -17.70 -12.74 3.56
CA ARG A 4 -17.03 -11.86 2.59
C ARG A 4 -15.79 -12.52 1.97
N LEU A 5 -15.03 -13.32 2.75
CA LEU A 5 -13.87 -14.05 2.21
C LEU A 5 -14.29 -15.11 1.20
N VAL A 6 -15.38 -15.84 1.45
CA VAL A 6 -15.92 -16.84 0.50
C VAL A 6 -16.30 -16.19 -0.83
N ASP A 7 -16.93 -15.01 -0.79
CA ASP A 7 -17.31 -14.29 -1.99
C ASP A 7 -16.08 -13.80 -2.77
N LEU A 8 -15.05 -13.29 -2.07
CA LEU A 8 -13.79 -12.84 -2.69
C LEU A 8 -13.00 -14.00 -3.29
N GLU A 9 -13.00 -15.17 -2.67
CA GLU A 9 -12.39 -16.39 -3.23
C GLU A 9 -13.10 -16.87 -4.50
N ARG A 10 -14.42 -16.80 -4.52
CA ARG A 10 -15.20 -17.14 -5.72
C ARG A 10 -14.90 -16.14 -6.84
N GLU A 11 -14.88 -14.85 -6.52
CA GLU A 11 -14.51 -13.82 -7.47
C GLU A 11 -13.08 -14.00 -8.00
N TYR A 12 -12.13 -14.36 -7.14
CA TYR A 12 -10.74 -14.63 -7.54
C TYR A 12 -10.66 -15.74 -8.59
N LEU A 13 -11.35 -16.86 -8.35
CA LEU A 13 -11.38 -17.99 -9.30
C LEU A 13 -12.04 -17.61 -10.63
N ASP A 14 -13.11 -16.80 -10.61
CA ASP A 14 -13.76 -16.30 -11.83
C ASP A 14 -12.82 -15.38 -12.63
N VAL A 15 -12.17 -14.45 -11.95
CA VAL A 15 -11.20 -13.52 -12.55
C VAL A 15 -10.01 -14.28 -13.11
N GLU A 16 -9.47 -15.26 -12.39
CA GLU A 16 -8.37 -16.11 -12.84
C GLU A 16 -8.72 -16.90 -14.11
N ALA A 17 -9.91 -17.50 -14.15
CA ALA A 17 -10.41 -18.21 -15.33
C ALA A 17 -10.54 -17.27 -16.54
N ARG A 18 -11.02 -16.04 -16.32
CA ARG A 18 -11.19 -15.04 -17.39
C ARG A 18 -9.86 -14.54 -17.96
N LEU A 19 -8.78 -14.51 -17.20
CA LEU A 19 -7.46 -14.10 -17.71
C LEU A 19 -6.91 -15.05 -18.78
N GLY A 20 -7.40 -16.30 -18.84
CA GLY A 20 -7.09 -17.27 -19.88
C GLY A 20 -7.97 -17.21 -21.12
N ASP A 21 -9.00 -16.32 -21.16
CA ASP A 21 -9.94 -16.21 -22.25
C ASP A 21 -9.31 -15.46 -23.45
N PRO A 22 -9.24 -16.09 -24.65
CA PRO A 22 -8.70 -15.46 -25.85
C PRO A 22 -9.43 -14.15 -26.24
N ASP A 23 -10.74 -14.07 -26.02
CA ASP A 23 -11.54 -12.89 -26.36
C ASP A 23 -11.19 -11.71 -25.43
N LEU A 24 -10.88 -12.00 -24.16
CA LEU A 24 -10.40 -10.97 -23.23
C LEU A 24 -8.98 -10.50 -23.58
N ILE A 25 -8.10 -11.41 -23.96
CA ILE A 25 -6.71 -11.10 -24.35
C ILE A 25 -6.67 -10.17 -25.56
N ALA A 26 -7.65 -10.26 -26.46
CA ALA A 26 -7.77 -9.39 -27.64
C ALA A 26 -8.15 -7.94 -27.27
N ASP A 27 -8.78 -7.70 -26.11
CA ASP A 27 -9.17 -6.37 -25.61
C ASP A 27 -8.24 -5.93 -24.47
N GLN A 28 -7.21 -5.16 -24.82
CA GLN A 28 -6.17 -4.71 -23.87
C GLN A 28 -6.74 -3.93 -22.68
N SER A 29 -7.78 -3.11 -22.89
CA SER A 29 -8.38 -2.30 -21.81
C SER A 29 -9.08 -3.18 -20.78
N ARG A 30 -9.91 -4.10 -21.25
CA ARG A 30 -10.63 -5.04 -20.40
C ARG A 30 -9.67 -6.04 -19.73
N TYR A 31 -8.63 -6.47 -20.44
CA TYR A 31 -7.60 -7.33 -19.86
C TYR A 31 -6.91 -6.65 -18.67
N GLN A 32 -6.54 -5.36 -18.80
CA GLN A 32 -5.93 -4.61 -17.71
C GLN A 32 -6.83 -4.49 -16.49
N GLU A 33 -8.14 -4.28 -16.67
CA GLU A 33 -9.09 -4.23 -15.54
C GLU A 33 -9.15 -5.57 -14.80
N VAL A 34 -9.26 -6.68 -15.55
CA VAL A 34 -9.32 -8.02 -14.97
C VAL A 34 -8.00 -8.39 -14.29
N ALA A 35 -6.86 -8.07 -14.91
CA ALA A 35 -5.53 -8.32 -14.33
C ALA A 35 -5.29 -7.50 -13.05
N ARG A 36 -5.76 -6.25 -13.00
CA ARG A 36 -5.74 -5.43 -11.78
C ARG A 36 -6.56 -6.09 -10.68
N ARG A 37 -7.80 -6.51 -10.99
CA ARG A 37 -8.67 -7.15 -10.02
C ARG A 37 -8.08 -8.46 -9.48
N TYR A 38 -7.47 -9.26 -10.34
CA TYR A 38 -6.72 -10.45 -9.95
C TYR A 38 -5.60 -10.13 -8.95
N SER A 39 -4.79 -9.10 -9.27
CA SER A 39 -3.68 -8.67 -8.41
C SER A 39 -4.15 -8.14 -7.04
N GLU A 40 -5.35 -7.54 -6.98
CA GLU A 40 -5.94 -7.08 -5.72
C GLU A 40 -6.46 -8.23 -4.86
N LEU A 41 -7.07 -9.24 -5.48
CA LEU A 41 -7.68 -10.37 -4.77
C LEU A 41 -6.64 -11.39 -4.31
N LYS A 42 -5.57 -11.58 -5.07
CA LYS A 42 -4.54 -12.59 -4.83
C LYS A 42 -4.01 -12.58 -3.39
N PRO A 43 -3.49 -11.46 -2.84
CA PRO A 43 -2.95 -11.45 -1.47
C PRO A 43 -4.01 -11.76 -0.41
N ILE A 44 -5.29 -11.38 -0.65
CA ILE A 44 -6.39 -11.68 0.27
C ILE A 44 -6.64 -13.18 0.33
N VAL A 45 -6.71 -13.81 -0.84
CA VAL A 45 -6.98 -15.26 -0.96
C VAL A 45 -5.80 -16.05 -0.41
N GLU A 46 -4.56 -15.67 -0.71
CA GLU A 46 -3.36 -16.32 -0.18
C GLU A 46 -3.30 -16.25 1.36
N ALA A 47 -3.56 -15.08 1.95
CA ALA A 47 -3.60 -14.92 3.40
C ALA A 47 -4.76 -15.72 4.04
N ALA A 48 -5.93 -15.77 3.40
CA ALA A 48 -7.06 -16.58 3.87
C ALA A 48 -6.78 -18.08 3.82
N HIS A 49 -6.08 -18.56 2.77
CA HIS A 49 -5.64 -19.95 2.68
C HIS A 49 -4.64 -20.31 3.78
N GLN A 50 -3.62 -19.46 3.98
CA GLN A 50 -2.62 -19.65 5.04
C GLN A 50 -3.27 -19.67 6.43
N LEU A 51 -4.22 -18.77 6.68
CA LEU A 51 -4.95 -18.73 7.95
C LEU A 51 -5.70 -20.05 8.21
N ARG A 52 -6.44 -20.55 7.22
CA ARG A 52 -7.16 -21.83 7.36
C ARG A 52 -6.22 -23.02 7.56
N GLN A 53 -5.11 -23.05 6.85
CA GLN A 53 -4.09 -24.09 7.03
C GLN A 53 -3.55 -24.05 8.46
N ARG A 54 -3.14 -22.86 8.96
CA ARG A 54 -2.62 -22.71 10.32
C ARG A 54 -3.65 -23.04 11.40
N GLN A 55 -4.92 -22.75 11.17
CA GLN A 55 -6.01 -23.16 12.06
C GLN A 55 -6.15 -24.68 12.10
N GLY A 56 -6.07 -25.37 10.95
CA GLY A 56 -6.07 -26.83 10.88
C GLY A 56 -4.84 -27.46 11.57
N ASP A 57 -3.65 -26.89 11.35
CA ASP A 57 -2.41 -27.34 12.02
C ASP A 57 -2.54 -27.19 13.55
N LEU A 58 -3.11 -26.08 14.02
CA LEU A 58 -3.33 -25.82 15.45
C LEU A 58 -4.30 -26.84 16.07
N GLU A 59 -5.40 -27.16 15.39
CA GLU A 59 -6.35 -28.18 15.87
C GLU A 59 -5.68 -29.54 15.96
N ALA A 60 -4.95 -29.96 14.91
CA ALA A 60 -4.20 -31.21 14.91
C ALA A 60 -3.14 -31.27 16.03
N ALA A 61 -2.37 -30.18 16.21
CA ALA A 61 -1.37 -30.10 17.27
C ALA A 61 -1.99 -30.18 18.68
N LYS A 62 -3.15 -29.56 18.88
CA LYS A 62 -3.88 -29.64 20.16
C LYS A 62 -4.42 -31.06 20.44
N GLU A 63 -4.89 -31.78 19.43
CA GLU A 63 -5.27 -33.19 19.57
C GLU A 63 -4.06 -34.06 19.95
N MET A 64 -2.93 -33.90 19.25
CA MET A 64 -1.70 -34.63 19.52
C MET A 64 -1.17 -34.39 20.94
N LEU A 65 -1.30 -33.17 21.45
CA LEU A 65 -0.89 -32.83 22.84
C LEU A 65 -1.58 -33.67 23.91
N THR A 66 -2.77 -34.23 23.63
CA THR A 66 -3.50 -35.08 24.59
C THR A 66 -2.88 -36.45 24.72
N GLU A 67 -2.14 -36.89 23.71
CA GLU A 67 -1.56 -38.25 23.63
C GLU A 67 -0.05 -38.27 23.91
N LEU A 68 0.63 -37.11 23.90
CA LEU A 68 2.07 -37.00 24.08
C LEU A 68 2.46 -36.72 25.53
N ASP A 69 3.65 -37.26 25.92
CA ASP A 69 4.28 -37.02 27.22
C ASP A 69 5.74 -36.59 27.08
N GLY A 70 6.30 -36.06 28.15
CA GLY A 70 7.74 -35.73 28.25
C GLY A 70 8.21 -34.66 27.25
N ALA A 71 9.33 -34.92 26.57
CA ALA A 71 9.97 -34.00 25.64
C ALA A 71 9.12 -33.71 24.40
N ASP A 72 8.47 -34.73 23.86
CA ASP A 72 7.61 -34.60 22.66
C ASP A 72 6.41 -33.68 22.92
N ARG A 73 5.87 -33.73 24.14
CA ARG A 73 4.81 -32.81 24.55
C ARG A 73 5.28 -31.36 24.62
N GLU A 74 6.52 -31.12 25.06
CA GLU A 74 7.06 -29.76 25.15
C GLU A 74 7.35 -29.19 23.76
N GLU A 75 7.86 -30.02 22.84
CA GLU A 75 8.04 -29.62 21.44
C GLU A 75 6.69 -29.26 20.80
N MET A 76 5.67 -30.07 20.99
CA MET A 76 4.31 -29.82 20.46
C MET A 76 3.68 -28.57 21.08
N ARG A 77 3.99 -28.22 22.33
CA ARG A 77 3.57 -26.94 22.92
C ARG A 77 4.20 -25.74 22.20
N GLY A 78 5.45 -25.90 21.77
CA GLY A 78 6.13 -24.89 20.94
C GLY A 78 5.41 -24.70 19.59
N GLU A 79 5.01 -25.78 18.95
CA GLU A 79 4.25 -25.72 17.69
C GLU A 79 2.88 -25.06 17.89
N VAL A 80 2.15 -25.39 18.95
CA VAL A 80 0.89 -24.72 19.28
C VAL A 80 1.07 -23.23 19.48
N ALA A 81 2.07 -22.81 20.24
CA ALA A 81 2.34 -21.39 20.47
C ALA A 81 2.74 -20.65 19.16
N SER A 82 3.52 -21.31 18.30
CA SER A 82 3.89 -20.79 16.99
C SER A 82 2.67 -20.62 16.08
N ALA A 83 1.81 -21.63 16.02
CA ALA A 83 0.59 -21.59 15.22
C ALA A 83 -0.39 -20.51 15.71
N GLU A 84 -0.54 -20.32 17.02
CA GLU A 84 -1.37 -19.26 17.60
C GLU A 84 -0.85 -17.86 17.24
N ALA A 85 0.46 -17.65 17.31
CA ALA A 85 1.08 -16.38 16.91
C ALA A 85 0.92 -16.10 15.40
N ASP A 86 1.09 -17.12 14.55
CA ASP A 86 0.87 -17.00 13.11
C ASP A 86 -0.59 -16.67 12.77
N ILE A 87 -1.55 -17.28 13.45
CA ILE A 87 -2.98 -17.01 13.27
C ILE A 87 -3.29 -15.56 13.62
N GLU A 88 -2.79 -15.06 14.76
CA GLU A 88 -2.99 -13.67 15.16
C GLU A 88 -2.41 -12.69 14.12
N ARG A 89 -1.22 -12.96 13.62
CA ARG A 89 -0.56 -12.17 12.57
C ARG A 89 -1.37 -12.19 11.27
N LEU A 90 -1.81 -13.35 10.81
CA LEU A 90 -2.58 -13.51 9.57
C LEU A 90 -3.97 -12.87 9.66
N GLU A 91 -4.62 -12.94 10.82
CA GLU A 91 -5.88 -12.23 11.05
C GLU A 91 -5.71 -10.71 11.01
N ALA A 92 -4.62 -10.18 11.57
CA ALA A 92 -4.31 -8.76 11.51
C ALA A 92 -4.03 -8.32 10.06
N GLU A 93 -3.26 -9.10 9.32
CA GLU A 93 -2.97 -8.88 7.90
C GLU A 93 -4.26 -8.87 7.06
N LEU A 94 -5.12 -9.87 7.23
CA LEU A 94 -6.41 -9.94 6.53
C LEU A 94 -7.31 -8.75 6.83
N ARG A 95 -7.34 -8.26 8.07
CA ARG A 95 -8.10 -7.05 8.41
C ARG A 95 -7.62 -5.85 7.59
N VAL A 96 -6.32 -5.70 7.41
CA VAL A 96 -5.74 -4.61 6.60
C VAL A 96 -6.06 -4.79 5.12
N LEU A 97 -5.88 -6.01 4.58
CA LEU A 97 -6.16 -6.32 3.18
C LEU A 97 -7.63 -6.14 2.80
N LEU A 98 -8.55 -6.33 3.75
CA LEU A 98 -9.99 -6.17 3.56
C LEU A 98 -10.49 -4.72 3.72
N LEU A 99 -9.63 -3.78 4.07
CA LEU A 99 -10.02 -2.36 4.09
C LEU A 99 -10.40 -1.91 2.68
N PRO A 100 -11.40 -1.02 2.57
CA PRO A 100 -11.72 -0.41 1.28
C PRO A 100 -10.49 0.32 0.72
N LYS A 101 -10.12 0.00 -0.51
CA LYS A 101 -9.07 0.74 -1.21
C LYS A 101 -9.63 2.04 -1.79
N ASP A 102 -8.86 3.10 -1.74
CA ASP A 102 -9.18 4.34 -2.43
C ASP A 102 -9.02 4.10 -3.95
N PRO A 103 -10.02 4.43 -4.79
CA PRO A 103 -9.93 4.25 -6.24
C PRO A 103 -8.80 5.06 -6.89
N ASN A 104 -8.16 5.95 -6.13
CA ASN A 104 -7.04 6.74 -6.60
C ASN A 104 -5.68 6.21 -6.13
N ASP A 105 -5.62 5.11 -5.35
CA ASP A 105 -4.37 4.62 -4.74
C ASP A 105 -3.27 4.29 -5.76
N ASP A 106 -3.64 4.01 -7.01
CA ASP A 106 -2.72 3.72 -8.12
C ASP A 106 -2.43 4.93 -9.02
N LYS A 107 -2.94 6.12 -8.66
CA LYS A 107 -2.73 7.32 -9.48
C LYS A 107 -1.46 8.07 -9.10
N ASP A 108 -0.88 8.68 -10.13
CA ASP A 108 0.16 9.68 -9.97
C ASP A 108 -0.39 10.93 -9.26
N VAL A 109 0.46 11.69 -8.59
CA VAL A 109 0.07 12.88 -7.84
C VAL A 109 0.69 14.12 -8.47
N ILE A 110 -0.14 15.10 -8.79
CA ILE A 110 0.32 16.44 -9.14
C ILE A 110 0.43 17.23 -7.83
N VAL A 111 1.60 17.78 -7.58
CA VAL A 111 1.89 18.66 -6.44
C VAL A 111 2.20 20.05 -6.96
N GLU A 112 1.55 21.02 -6.38
CA GLU A 112 1.76 22.45 -6.65
C GLU A 112 2.15 23.12 -5.34
N ILE A 113 3.28 23.80 -5.33
CA ILE A 113 3.80 24.56 -4.18
C ILE A 113 3.86 26.03 -4.59
N ARG A 114 3.22 26.89 -3.79
CA ARG A 114 3.21 28.33 -3.99
C ARG A 114 3.78 29.06 -2.77
N GLY A 115 4.67 30.03 -3.00
CA GLY A 115 5.23 30.89 -1.96
C GLY A 115 4.20 31.82 -1.30
N ALA A 116 3.03 31.97 -1.93
CA ALA A 116 1.93 32.81 -1.49
C ALA A 116 2.36 34.27 -1.12
N GLU A 117 1.74 34.87 -0.10
CA GLU A 117 1.97 36.27 0.28
C GLU A 117 3.16 36.48 1.25
N GLY A 118 3.98 35.42 1.45
CA GLY A 118 5.09 35.46 2.43
C GLY A 118 6.39 36.10 1.93
N GLY A 119 6.41 36.69 0.74
CA GLY A 119 7.60 37.30 0.15
C GLY A 119 8.74 36.30 -0.13
N GLU A 120 9.97 36.78 -0.26
CA GLU A 120 11.13 35.95 -0.65
C GLU A 120 11.40 34.80 0.32
N GLU A 121 11.16 34.94 1.61
CA GLU A 121 11.34 33.87 2.59
C GLU A 121 10.36 32.71 2.33
N ALA A 122 9.12 33.00 1.92
CA ALA A 122 8.16 31.96 1.53
C ALA A 122 8.57 31.27 0.21
N ASN A 123 9.17 32.01 -0.72
CA ASN A 123 9.69 31.46 -1.97
C ASN A 123 10.89 30.54 -1.73
N LEU A 124 11.79 30.90 -0.81
CA LEU A 124 12.88 30.02 -0.37
C LEU A 124 12.36 28.77 0.31
N PHE A 125 11.34 28.91 1.16
CA PHE A 125 10.70 27.75 1.79
C PHE A 125 9.97 26.84 0.78
N ALA A 126 9.37 27.40 -0.27
CA ALA A 126 8.79 26.62 -1.35
C ALA A 126 9.85 25.74 -2.05
N ARG A 127 11.07 26.24 -2.24
CA ARG A 127 12.19 25.44 -2.72
C ARG A 127 12.58 24.34 -1.73
N ASP A 128 12.68 24.65 -0.45
CA ASP A 128 13.02 23.66 0.56
C ASP A 128 11.99 22.52 0.60
N LEU A 129 10.69 22.82 0.47
CA LEU A 129 9.63 21.83 0.34
C LEU A 129 9.78 20.97 -0.93
N PHE A 130 10.06 21.59 -2.06
CA PHE A 130 10.30 20.84 -3.30
C PHE A 130 11.48 19.89 -3.15
N GLU A 131 12.62 20.34 -2.60
CA GLU A 131 13.80 19.52 -2.36
C GLU A 131 13.49 18.39 -1.35
N MET A 132 12.70 18.65 -0.34
CA MET A 132 12.21 17.64 0.63
C MET A 132 11.41 16.55 -0.09
N TYR A 133 10.43 16.91 -0.92
CA TYR A 133 9.64 15.95 -1.68
C TYR A 133 10.48 15.20 -2.71
N GLN A 134 11.46 15.85 -3.33
CA GLN A 134 12.39 15.22 -4.24
C GLN A 134 13.23 14.14 -3.51
N GLY A 135 13.77 14.48 -2.33
CA GLY A 135 14.49 13.53 -1.50
C GLY A 135 13.61 12.37 -1.02
N TYR A 136 12.35 12.66 -0.67
CA TYR A 136 11.38 11.63 -0.28
C TYR A 136 11.06 10.68 -1.45
N ALA A 137 10.75 11.23 -2.62
CA ALA A 137 10.46 10.46 -3.81
C ALA A 137 11.63 9.54 -4.20
N GLY A 138 12.87 10.03 -4.10
CA GLY A 138 14.07 9.23 -4.34
C GLY A 138 14.16 8.00 -3.40
N ARG A 139 13.86 8.18 -2.11
CA ARG A 139 13.82 7.07 -1.14
C ARG A 139 12.71 6.06 -1.42
N MET A 140 11.58 6.53 -1.95
CA MET A 140 10.42 5.69 -2.30
C MET A 140 10.55 5.04 -3.69
N GLY A 141 11.57 5.39 -4.47
CA GLY A 141 11.72 4.91 -5.86
C GLY A 141 10.75 5.57 -6.84
N TRP A 142 10.12 6.69 -6.47
CA TRP A 142 9.22 7.43 -7.34
C TRP A 142 9.99 8.34 -8.28
N LYS A 143 9.42 8.58 -9.47
CA LYS A 143 9.94 9.55 -10.43
C LYS A 143 9.29 10.91 -10.20
N ILE A 144 10.10 11.98 -10.33
CA ILE A 144 9.61 13.36 -10.36
C ILE A 144 9.73 13.89 -11.76
N GLU A 145 8.66 14.55 -12.21
CA GLU A 145 8.62 15.29 -13.47
C GLU A 145 8.12 16.71 -13.18
N VAL A 146 8.98 17.71 -13.37
CA VAL A 146 8.60 19.13 -13.20
C VAL A 146 7.80 19.56 -14.43
N LEU A 147 6.56 19.98 -14.21
CA LEU A 147 5.65 20.47 -15.24
C LEU A 147 5.84 21.95 -15.51
N GLY A 148 6.17 22.71 -14.48
CA GLY A 148 6.40 24.15 -14.58
C GLY A 148 7.01 24.69 -13.29
N SER A 149 7.75 25.79 -13.42
CA SER A 149 8.30 26.50 -12.28
C SER A 149 8.43 28.00 -12.60
N ASP A 150 8.19 28.81 -11.58
CA ASP A 150 8.41 30.25 -11.59
C ASP A 150 9.43 30.57 -10.48
N PRO A 151 10.72 30.70 -10.82
CA PRO A 151 11.78 30.98 -9.86
C PRO A 151 11.68 32.42 -9.34
N SER A 152 12.03 32.64 -8.06
CA SER A 152 12.16 33.96 -7.47
C SER A 152 13.57 34.50 -7.59
N ASP A 153 13.74 35.83 -7.37
CA ASP A 153 15.02 36.53 -7.52
C ASP A 153 16.12 36.00 -6.58
N MET A 154 15.75 35.48 -5.40
CA MET A 154 16.67 34.90 -4.42
C MET A 154 16.88 33.41 -4.56
N GLY A 155 16.42 32.79 -5.65
CA GLY A 155 16.63 31.40 -5.96
C GLY A 155 15.60 30.44 -5.27
N GLY A 156 14.51 30.98 -4.78
CA GLY A 156 13.32 30.23 -4.37
C GLY A 156 12.38 29.97 -5.53
N PHE A 157 11.13 29.61 -5.23
CA PHE A 157 10.04 29.47 -6.21
C PHE A 157 8.84 30.33 -5.78
N ASN A 158 8.38 31.20 -6.68
CA ASN A 158 7.04 31.77 -6.55
C ASN A 158 5.99 30.66 -6.67
N GLU A 159 6.22 29.73 -7.64
CA GLU A 159 5.42 28.54 -7.86
C GLU A 159 6.28 27.44 -8.47
N VAL A 160 6.03 26.19 -8.06
CA VAL A 160 6.55 25.00 -8.73
C VAL A 160 5.49 23.92 -8.77
N THR A 161 5.26 23.35 -9.96
CA THR A 161 4.31 22.25 -10.19
C THR A 161 5.07 21.05 -10.73
N PHE A 162 4.87 19.89 -10.13
CA PHE A 162 5.51 18.65 -10.52
C PHE A 162 4.59 17.43 -10.31
N VAL A 163 4.90 16.34 -11.01
CA VAL A 163 4.22 15.04 -10.85
C VAL A 163 5.12 14.10 -10.08
N LEU A 164 4.54 13.38 -9.12
CA LEU A 164 5.12 12.22 -8.46
C LEU A 164 4.52 10.96 -9.09
N ARG A 165 5.36 10.13 -9.73
CA ARG A 165 4.97 8.90 -10.40
C ARG A 165 5.55 7.70 -9.68
N GLY A 166 4.68 6.82 -9.20
CA GLY A 166 5.09 5.56 -8.59
C GLY A 166 4.03 4.94 -7.69
N ASP A 167 4.18 3.67 -7.43
CA ASP A 167 3.23 2.92 -6.61
C ASP A 167 3.13 3.50 -5.20
N GLY A 168 1.90 3.71 -4.73
CA GLY A 168 1.63 4.24 -3.41
C GLY A 168 1.93 5.74 -3.26
N ALA A 169 2.06 6.51 -4.36
CA ALA A 169 2.22 7.95 -4.29
C ALA A 169 0.98 8.63 -3.71
N TRP A 170 -0.19 8.34 -4.26
CA TRP A 170 -1.45 8.92 -3.79
C TRP A 170 -1.74 8.66 -2.30
N PRO A 171 -1.72 7.42 -1.78
CA PRO A 171 -2.04 7.15 -0.38
C PRO A 171 -1.18 7.93 0.62
N ARG A 172 0.05 8.26 0.24
CA ARG A 172 0.99 9.01 1.08
C ARG A 172 0.86 10.52 0.94
N MET A 173 0.60 10.99 -0.27
CA MET A 173 0.59 12.43 -0.58
C MET A 173 -0.78 13.08 -0.43
N LYS A 174 -1.88 12.32 -0.46
CA LYS A 174 -3.25 12.87 -0.37
C LYS A 174 -3.54 13.70 0.89
N HIS A 175 -2.72 13.57 1.93
CA HIS A 175 -2.86 14.32 3.18
C HIS A 175 -1.91 15.52 3.28
N GLU A 176 -1.04 15.73 2.28
CA GLU A 176 -0.07 16.84 2.28
C GLU A 176 -0.67 18.17 1.81
N GLY A 177 -1.89 18.16 1.25
CA GLY A 177 -2.55 19.38 0.79
C GLY A 177 -2.89 20.30 1.95
N GLY A 178 -2.46 21.57 1.87
CA GLY A 178 -2.75 22.58 2.86
C GLY A 178 -1.63 23.60 3.06
N VAL A 179 -1.78 24.46 4.06
CA VAL A 179 -0.78 25.48 4.38
C VAL A 179 0.37 24.86 5.18
N HIS A 180 1.57 24.93 4.61
CA HIS A 180 2.80 24.56 5.29
C HIS A 180 3.41 25.79 5.99
N ARG A 181 3.92 25.58 7.18
CA ARG A 181 4.52 26.64 8.00
C ARG A 181 5.94 26.24 8.42
N VAL A 182 6.87 27.16 8.26
CA VAL A 182 8.21 27.06 8.84
C VAL A 182 8.37 28.11 9.93
N GLN A 183 9.16 27.77 10.95
CA GLN A 183 9.55 28.72 11.99
C GLN A 183 11.08 28.69 12.10
N ARG A 184 11.73 29.64 11.44
CA ARG A 184 13.19 29.79 11.40
C ARG A 184 13.55 31.27 11.37
N VAL A 185 14.81 31.56 11.64
CA VAL A 185 15.34 32.91 11.41
C VAL A 185 15.41 33.14 9.91
N PRO A 186 14.80 34.23 9.39
CA PRO A 186 14.89 34.58 7.96
C PRO A 186 16.34 34.74 7.50
N VAL A 187 16.59 34.40 6.25
CA VAL A 187 17.91 34.53 5.61
C VAL A 187 18.17 36.00 5.19
#